data_d180c5e07d408bf6ef00cf3bfc4eb01c
#
_entry.id   d180c5e07d408bf6ef00cf3bfc4eb01c
#
_cell.length_a   1.000
_cell.length_b   1.000
_cell.length_c   1.000
_cell.angle_alpha   90.00
_cell.angle_beta   90.00
_cell.angle_gamma   90.00
#
_symmetry.space_group_name_H-M   'P 1'
#
loop_
_entity.id
_entity.type
_entity.pdbx_description
1 polymer ?
#
loop_
_entity_poly.entity_id
_entity_poly.type
_entity_poly.pdbx_seq_one_letter_code
_entity_poly.pdbx_strand_id
1 'polypeptide(L)'
;MRKARSQNSSVKRGLQLLALMVLAAVPASAMSAELAGPAAPQSLRWRSQVIRLAVSTSLTGQNPGIKADADVLGALKRSVAAWEAVTGLEFRIESTDRQNVSPVGSAGDGVSLLTIAPTPENMQLFAADPFGESARTRVFFNRRGAITEGDIVLNPLQQFSTDGTYGTFDLETTLSHEIGHLLGLKHSAVTGSIMAERIPRNGDSYAGSRVPTEADLAMVRDLYGIEGDSCCGSVSGRLSLPTKSVKGLSVWAEDPQGRVVAQTEASMDGQFRIGGLADAKYQLFWQRRDGSGSATGEVGPAAISDGASVTLNKRLSADPNDISIQYIGLNLQPGDAAVVVRPGRQYSICIAGRGLSGTNSVTFSSKLIHADATSITPQDFGQKVDAISVAIATDTDVKPGVYSLYAERRDGSRTALVGAIIVAK
;
A
#
# COMPACT_ATOMS: atom_id res chain seq x y z
N MET A 1 -50.94 -54.08 34.67
CA MET A 1 -51.55 -53.83 33.32
C MET A 1 -51.58 -52.33 33.02
N ARG A 2 -51.20 -51.97 31.79
CA ARG A 2 -51.25 -50.69 31.11
C ARG A 2 -50.04 -49.77 31.23
N LYS A 3 -49.30 -49.71 30.13
CA LYS A 3 -48.21 -48.89 29.70
C LYS A 3 -48.57 -47.39 29.65
N ALA A 4 -47.66 -46.52 30.14
CA ALA A 4 -47.68 -45.10 29.81
C ALA A 4 -46.62 -44.81 28.75
N ARG A 5 -47.03 -44.16 27.66
CA ARG A 5 -46.18 -43.72 26.56
C ARG A 5 -45.47 -42.41 26.92
N SER A 6 -44.18 -42.41 26.73
CA SER A 6 -43.34 -41.21 26.69
C SER A 6 -43.54 -40.46 25.35
N GLN A 7 -43.88 -39.18 25.40
CA GLN A 7 -43.84 -38.29 24.24
C GLN A 7 -42.46 -37.62 24.21
N ASN A 8 -41.73 -37.91 23.14
CA ASN A 8 -40.51 -37.18 22.74
C ASN A 8 -40.88 -35.83 22.13
N SER A 9 -40.48 -34.72 22.73
CA SER A 9 -40.44 -33.42 22.12
C SER A 9 -39.09 -33.20 21.45
N SER A 10 -39.07 -33.26 20.13
CA SER A 10 -37.93 -32.93 19.29
C SER A 10 -37.73 -31.40 19.27
N VAL A 11 -36.69 -30.92 19.98
CA VAL A 11 -36.20 -29.56 19.82
C VAL A 11 -35.35 -29.52 18.55
N LYS A 12 -35.85 -28.86 17.52
CA LYS A 12 -35.11 -28.52 16.30
C LYS A 12 -34.03 -27.52 16.68
N ARG A 13 -32.81 -27.96 16.78
CA ARG A 13 -31.63 -27.08 16.81
C ARG A 13 -31.36 -26.57 15.39
N GLY A 14 -31.63 -25.30 15.16
CA GLY A 14 -31.18 -24.61 13.94
C GLY A 14 -29.65 -24.56 13.93
N LEU A 15 -29.07 -25.19 12.93
CA LEU A 15 -27.63 -25.06 12.60
C LEU A 15 -27.44 -23.69 11.98
N GLN A 16 -26.93 -22.73 12.76
CA GLN A 16 -26.31 -21.54 12.20
C GLN A 16 -24.91 -21.96 11.71
N LEU A 17 -24.76 -22.06 10.41
CA LEU A 17 -23.45 -22.16 9.77
C LEU A 17 -22.76 -20.78 9.93
N LEU A 18 -21.90 -20.67 10.94
CA LEU A 18 -20.90 -19.61 10.99
C LEU A 18 -19.84 -19.99 9.94
N ALA A 19 -19.75 -19.21 8.89
CA ALA A 19 -18.65 -19.30 7.95
C ALA A 19 -17.35 -18.91 8.68
N LEU A 20 -16.55 -19.91 9.04
CA LEU A 20 -15.20 -19.73 9.58
C LEU A 20 -14.32 -19.26 8.41
N MET A 21 -14.08 -17.96 8.27
CA MET A 21 -12.94 -17.48 7.48
C MET A 21 -11.65 -17.85 8.22
N VAL A 22 -11.01 -18.90 7.76
CA VAL A 22 -9.65 -19.23 8.16
C VAL A 22 -8.74 -18.20 7.48
N LEU A 23 -8.33 -17.17 8.22
CA LEU A 23 -7.16 -16.37 7.81
C LEU A 23 -5.93 -17.28 7.97
N ALA A 24 -5.58 -17.97 6.90
CA ALA A 24 -4.25 -18.52 6.77
C ALA A 24 -3.28 -17.31 6.71
N ALA A 25 -2.37 -17.23 7.67
CA ALA A 25 -1.23 -16.32 7.57
C ALA A 25 -0.37 -16.82 6.40
N VAL A 26 -0.64 -16.31 5.21
CA VAL A 26 0.22 -16.47 4.04
C VAL A 26 1.46 -15.62 4.32
N PRO A 27 2.69 -16.18 4.24
CA PRO A 27 3.88 -15.36 4.32
C PRO A 27 3.80 -14.30 3.23
N ALA A 28 4.04 -13.04 3.59
CA ALA A 28 4.09 -11.92 2.67
C ALA A 28 5.18 -12.23 1.61
N SER A 29 4.77 -12.80 0.50
CA SER A 29 5.58 -12.87 -0.69
C SER A 29 5.53 -11.48 -1.28
N ALA A 30 6.62 -10.74 -1.19
CA ALA A 30 6.79 -9.45 -1.85
C ALA A 30 6.50 -9.65 -3.34
N MET A 31 5.34 -9.17 -3.78
CA MET A 31 4.97 -9.18 -5.18
C MET A 31 5.58 -7.94 -5.82
N SER A 32 6.72 -8.17 -6.43
CA SER A 32 7.33 -7.20 -7.33
C SER A 32 6.56 -7.23 -8.64
N ALA A 33 6.33 -6.07 -9.26
CA ALA A 33 5.98 -6.03 -10.68
C ALA A 33 6.92 -7.01 -11.42
N GLU A 34 6.36 -7.96 -12.17
CA GLU A 34 7.17 -8.99 -12.81
C GLU A 34 8.05 -8.36 -13.88
N LEU A 35 9.34 -8.25 -13.58
CA LEU A 35 10.32 -7.69 -14.50
C LEU A 35 10.71 -8.75 -15.52
N ALA A 36 10.24 -8.60 -16.74
CA ALA A 36 10.64 -9.47 -17.85
C ALA A 36 12.01 -9.03 -18.38
N GLY A 37 13.09 -9.72 -17.97
CA GLY A 37 14.42 -9.42 -18.52
C GLY A 37 15.61 -9.77 -17.61
N PRO A 38 16.85 -9.57 -18.07
CA PRO A 38 18.06 -9.73 -17.25
C PRO A 38 18.04 -8.68 -16.13
N ALA A 39 18.79 -8.94 -15.02
CA ALA A 39 18.82 -8.15 -13.78
C ALA A 39 18.41 -6.69 -13.97
N ALA A 40 17.24 -6.33 -13.40
CA ALA A 40 16.62 -5.03 -13.64
C ALA A 40 17.56 -3.88 -13.24
N PRO A 41 17.68 -2.82 -14.05
CA PRO A 41 18.36 -1.60 -13.66
C PRO A 41 17.69 -0.98 -12.41
N GLN A 42 18.43 -0.20 -11.65
CA GLN A 42 17.95 0.36 -10.37
C GLN A 42 16.70 1.25 -10.52
N SER A 43 16.46 1.85 -11.69
CA SER A 43 15.28 2.66 -11.99
C SER A 43 14.76 2.40 -13.39
N LEU A 44 13.46 2.13 -13.50
CA LEU A 44 12.75 1.97 -14.76
C LEU A 44 11.90 3.22 -14.98
N ARG A 45 11.89 3.74 -16.22
CA ARG A 45 11.01 4.85 -16.59
C ARG A 45 10.75 4.92 -18.09
N TRP A 46 9.66 5.50 -18.50
CA TRP A 46 9.44 5.88 -19.87
C TRP A 46 10.42 6.99 -20.31
N ARG A 47 10.89 6.91 -21.54
CA ARG A 47 11.70 7.97 -22.16
C ARG A 47 10.89 8.76 -23.20
N SER A 48 9.76 8.19 -23.65
CA SER A 48 8.78 8.87 -24.48
C SER A 48 7.91 9.76 -23.62
N GLN A 49 7.56 10.94 -24.09
CA GLN A 49 6.56 11.82 -23.47
C GLN A 49 5.14 11.29 -23.64
N VAL A 50 4.90 10.40 -24.60
CA VAL A 50 3.59 9.83 -24.92
C VAL A 50 3.63 8.33 -24.63
N ILE A 51 2.69 7.86 -23.80
CA ILE A 51 2.42 6.45 -23.52
C ILE A 51 1.12 6.07 -24.24
N ARG A 52 1.19 5.12 -25.17
CA ARG A 52 0.00 4.56 -25.82
C ARG A 52 -0.51 3.39 -24.98
N LEU A 53 -1.76 3.45 -24.54
CA LEU A 53 -2.41 2.41 -23.78
C LEU A 53 -3.63 1.89 -24.55
N ALA A 54 -3.53 0.67 -25.04
CA ALA A 54 -4.61 -0.05 -25.68
C ALA A 54 -5.54 -0.63 -24.60
N VAL A 55 -6.83 -0.29 -24.67
CA VAL A 55 -7.84 -0.74 -23.71
C VAL A 55 -8.70 -1.80 -24.38
N SER A 56 -8.64 -3.01 -23.84
CA SER A 56 -9.38 -4.15 -24.34
C SER A 56 -10.89 -3.94 -24.23
N THR A 57 -11.64 -4.35 -25.26
CA THR A 57 -13.11 -4.42 -25.21
C THR A 57 -13.65 -5.32 -24.10
N SER A 58 -12.83 -6.18 -23.50
CA SER A 58 -13.20 -6.95 -22.30
C SER A 58 -13.53 -6.09 -21.08
N LEU A 59 -13.01 -4.84 -21.00
CA LEU A 59 -13.34 -3.92 -19.91
C LEU A 59 -14.61 -3.12 -20.16
N THR A 60 -14.92 -2.81 -21.41
CA THR A 60 -16.04 -1.93 -21.79
C THR A 60 -17.29 -2.69 -22.23
N GLY A 61 -17.14 -3.98 -22.53
CA GLY A 61 -18.24 -4.89 -22.81
C GLY A 61 -18.87 -5.44 -21.51
N GLN A 62 -19.84 -6.32 -21.67
CA GLN A 62 -20.41 -7.05 -20.53
C GLN A 62 -19.34 -7.98 -19.94
N ASN A 63 -18.94 -7.74 -18.70
CA ASN A 63 -17.99 -8.56 -17.99
C ASN A 63 -18.48 -8.86 -16.57
N PRO A 64 -18.57 -10.13 -16.16
CA PRO A 64 -19.06 -10.52 -14.83
C PRO A 64 -18.15 -10.03 -13.70
N GLY A 65 -16.87 -9.75 -13.94
CA GLY A 65 -15.94 -9.20 -12.97
C GLY A 65 -16.10 -7.70 -12.74
N ILE A 66 -16.90 -7.00 -13.54
CA ILE A 66 -17.15 -5.56 -13.39
C ILE A 66 -18.64 -5.32 -13.17
N LYS A 67 -19.00 -4.56 -12.16
CA LYS A 67 -20.39 -4.21 -11.89
C LYS A 67 -21.00 -3.51 -13.12
N ALA A 68 -22.21 -3.89 -13.49
CA ALA A 68 -22.83 -3.54 -14.78
C ALA A 68 -22.98 -2.03 -15.04
N ASP A 69 -23.12 -1.23 -13.97
CA ASP A 69 -23.24 0.25 -14.02
C ASP A 69 -21.93 0.97 -13.69
N ALA A 70 -20.80 0.27 -13.64
CA ALA A 70 -19.51 0.87 -13.35
C ALA A 70 -19.04 1.83 -14.46
N ASP A 71 -18.58 3.02 -14.05
CA ASP A 71 -17.98 4.02 -14.95
C ASP A 71 -16.52 3.65 -15.26
N VAL A 72 -16.30 2.61 -16.05
CA VAL A 72 -14.97 2.05 -16.34
C VAL A 72 -14.06 3.07 -17.03
N LEU A 73 -14.57 3.71 -18.10
CA LEU A 73 -13.77 4.68 -18.85
C LEU A 73 -13.53 5.97 -18.07
N GLY A 74 -14.50 6.41 -17.25
CA GLY A 74 -14.31 7.54 -16.37
C GLY A 74 -13.27 7.27 -15.28
N ALA A 75 -13.31 6.07 -14.65
CA ALA A 75 -12.32 5.65 -13.67
C ALA A 75 -10.90 5.64 -14.29
N LEU A 76 -10.75 5.03 -15.47
CA LEU A 76 -9.47 5.02 -16.19
C LEU A 76 -8.95 6.44 -16.50
N LYS A 77 -9.82 7.31 -17.02
CA LYS A 77 -9.44 8.70 -17.35
C LYS A 77 -9.02 9.48 -16.11
N ARG A 78 -9.72 9.32 -14.97
CA ARG A 78 -9.34 9.99 -13.71
C ARG A 78 -8.02 9.46 -13.17
N SER A 79 -7.81 8.14 -13.23
CA SER A 79 -6.54 7.52 -12.82
C SER A 79 -5.37 8.01 -13.66
N VAL A 80 -5.52 8.05 -14.99
CA VAL A 80 -4.51 8.57 -15.91
C VAL A 80 -4.23 10.05 -15.62
N ALA A 81 -5.28 10.88 -15.55
CA ALA A 81 -5.13 12.32 -15.32
C ALA A 81 -4.41 12.67 -14.01
N ALA A 82 -4.60 11.85 -12.96
CA ALA A 82 -3.89 12.03 -11.69
C ALA A 82 -2.37 11.85 -11.83
N TRP A 83 -1.92 10.93 -12.70
CA TRP A 83 -0.51 10.69 -12.97
C TRP A 83 0.07 11.65 -14.02
N GLU A 84 -0.69 12.01 -15.06
CA GLU A 84 -0.29 13.04 -16.05
C GLU A 84 0.04 14.36 -15.37
N ALA A 85 -0.81 14.78 -14.43
CA ALA A 85 -0.66 16.04 -13.71
C ALA A 85 0.67 16.17 -12.94
N VAL A 86 1.32 15.04 -12.62
CA VAL A 86 2.54 15.00 -11.78
C VAL A 86 3.78 14.49 -12.51
N THR A 87 3.61 13.90 -13.69
CA THR A 87 4.72 13.36 -14.49
C THR A 87 5.04 14.21 -15.71
N GLY A 88 4.10 15.02 -16.19
CA GLY A 88 4.17 15.69 -17.48
C GLY A 88 4.07 14.74 -18.70
N LEU A 89 3.81 13.45 -18.47
CA LEU A 89 3.59 12.47 -19.55
C LEU A 89 2.15 12.58 -20.07
N GLU A 90 1.94 12.23 -21.34
CA GLU A 90 0.65 12.17 -22.00
C GLU A 90 0.26 10.70 -22.23
N PHE A 91 -0.95 10.31 -21.82
CA PHE A 91 -1.50 9.01 -22.17
C PHE A 91 -2.47 9.11 -23.36
N ARG A 92 -2.23 8.29 -24.39
CA ARG A 92 -3.17 8.10 -25.49
C ARG A 92 -3.87 6.76 -25.33
N ILE A 93 -5.16 6.85 -24.99
CA ILE A 93 -6.02 5.70 -24.75
C ILE A 93 -6.73 5.34 -26.05
N GLU A 94 -6.55 4.11 -26.52
CA GLU A 94 -7.15 3.59 -27.75
C GLU A 94 -7.90 2.28 -27.45
N SER A 95 -9.10 2.09 -28.00
CA SER A 95 -9.84 0.82 -27.84
C SER A 95 -9.26 -0.25 -28.76
N THR A 96 -9.25 -1.51 -28.29
CA THR A 96 -8.76 -2.64 -29.06
C THR A 96 -9.55 -3.92 -28.77
N ASP A 97 -9.65 -4.82 -29.74
CA ASP A 97 -10.20 -6.17 -29.55
C ASP A 97 -9.16 -7.17 -29.01
N ARG A 98 -7.92 -6.73 -28.79
CA ARG A 98 -6.92 -7.56 -28.12
C ARG A 98 -7.38 -7.94 -26.72
N GLN A 99 -7.15 -9.21 -26.37
CA GLN A 99 -7.54 -9.77 -25.08
C GLN A 99 -6.32 -10.23 -24.27
N ASN A 100 -5.27 -10.72 -24.96
CA ASN A 100 -4.11 -11.36 -24.36
C ASN A 100 -2.97 -10.37 -24.21
N VAL A 101 -2.36 -10.36 -23.02
CA VAL A 101 -1.07 -9.71 -22.81
C VAL A 101 0.07 -10.51 -23.45
N SER A 102 1.21 -9.89 -23.58
CA SER A 102 2.43 -10.57 -24.04
C SER A 102 2.73 -11.81 -23.22
N PRO A 103 3.11 -12.97 -23.83
CA PRO A 103 3.39 -14.20 -23.10
C PRO A 103 4.51 -14.03 -22.06
N VAL A 104 4.47 -14.81 -20.98
CA VAL A 104 5.55 -14.87 -19.99
C VAL A 104 6.86 -15.30 -20.65
N GLY A 105 7.95 -14.59 -20.34
CA GLY A 105 9.28 -14.84 -20.93
C GLY A 105 9.49 -14.25 -22.33
N SER A 106 8.49 -13.59 -22.92
CA SER A 106 8.67 -12.83 -24.17
C SER A 106 9.39 -11.49 -23.92
N ALA A 107 9.87 -10.89 -25.01
CA ALA A 107 10.46 -9.55 -24.97
C ALA A 107 9.42 -8.41 -25.04
N GLY A 108 8.13 -8.77 -24.99
CA GLY A 108 7.03 -7.86 -25.30
C GLY A 108 6.66 -7.87 -26.78
N ASP A 109 5.51 -7.30 -27.11
CA ASP A 109 5.00 -7.18 -28.50
C ASP A 109 4.84 -5.73 -28.98
N GLY A 110 5.28 -4.78 -28.14
CA GLY A 110 5.24 -3.34 -28.43
C GLY A 110 3.89 -2.69 -28.17
N VAL A 111 2.92 -3.40 -27.58
CA VAL A 111 1.59 -2.87 -27.26
C VAL A 111 1.35 -2.92 -25.77
N SER A 112 1.27 -1.77 -25.12
CA SER A 112 0.82 -1.71 -23.73
C SER A 112 -0.68 -1.94 -23.67
N LEU A 113 -1.10 -3.03 -23.04
CA LEU A 113 -2.50 -3.48 -23.01
C LEU A 113 -3.08 -3.40 -21.60
N LEU A 114 -4.29 -2.87 -21.48
CA LEU A 114 -5.13 -3.00 -20.28
C LEU A 114 -6.29 -3.97 -20.59
N THR A 115 -6.41 -5.06 -19.85
CA THR A 115 -7.41 -6.11 -20.08
C THR A 115 -7.93 -6.72 -18.77
N ILE A 116 -9.11 -7.38 -18.85
CA ILE A 116 -9.67 -8.26 -17.81
C ILE A 116 -10.07 -9.62 -18.39
N ALA A 117 -9.71 -9.90 -19.63
CA ALA A 117 -10.12 -11.13 -20.30
C ALA A 117 -9.52 -12.37 -19.60
N PRO A 118 -10.31 -13.43 -19.33
CA PRO A 118 -9.86 -14.65 -18.66
C PRO A 118 -9.15 -15.62 -19.61
N THR A 119 -8.15 -15.13 -20.34
CA THR A 119 -7.34 -15.97 -21.24
C THR A 119 -6.28 -16.77 -20.47
N PRO A 120 -5.77 -17.88 -20.99
CA PRO A 120 -4.73 -18.64 -20.32
C PRO A 120 -3.49 -17.81 -19.97
N GLU A 121 -3.05 -16.93 -20.88
CA GLU A 121 -1.90 -16.04 -20.69
C GLU A 121 -2.14 -15.04 -19.54
N ASN A 122 -3.32 -14.44 -19.49
CA ASN A 122 -3.69 -13.48 -18.45
C ASN A 122 -3.83 -14.19 -17.10
N MET A 123 -4.47 -15.36 -17.06
CA MET A 123 -4.65 -16.14 -15.83
C MET A 123 -3.33 -16.65 -15.26
N GLN A 124 -2.34 -16.92 -16.10
CA GLN A 124 -1.02 -17.36 -15.65
C GLN A 124 -0.35 -16.33 -14.72
N LEU A 125 -0.64 -15.04 -14.88
CA LEU A 125 -0.09 -13.98 -14.02
C LEU A 125 -0.55 -14.11 -12.56
N PHE A 126 -1.71 -14.71 -12.31
CA PHE A 126 -2.30 -14.89 -10.98
C PHE A 126 -2.12 -16.30 -10.43
N ALA A 127 -1.33 -17.16 -11.07
CA ALA A 127 -1.21 -18.57 -10.69
C ALA A 127 -0.70 -18.79 -9.26
N ALA A 128 0.10 -17.86 -8.73
CA ALA A 128 0.65 -17.92 -7.37
C ALA A 128 -0.36 -17.55 -6.28
N ASP A 129 -1.23 -16.56 -6.54
CA ASP A 129 -2.29 -16.11 -5.63
C ASP A 129 -3.55 -15.69 -6.41
N PRO A 130 -4.37 -16.63 -6.90
CA PRO A 130 -5.50 -16.33 -7.76
C PRO A 130 -6.59 -15.46 -7.11
N PHE A 131 -6.68 -15.46 -5.78
CA PHE A 131 -7.75 -14.78 -5.05
C PHE A 131 -7.28 -13.60 -4.19
N GLY A 132 -5.97 -13.43 -3.99
CA GLY A 132 -5.41 -12.37 -3.15
C GLY A 132 -5.12 -11.08 -3.92
N GLU A 133 -4.89 -11.16 -5.24
CA GLU A 133 -4.50 -10.02 -6.06
C GLU A 133 -5.69 -9.45 -6.84
N SER A 134 -5.82 -8.11 -6.86
CA SER A 134 -6.83 -7.42 -7.68
C SER A 134 -6.41 -7.27 -9.13
N ALA A 135 -5.14 -6.99 -9.37
CA ALA A 135 -4.58 -6.77 -10.70
C ALA A 135 -3.08 -7.02 -10.70
N ARG A 136 -2.48 -7.00 -11.86
CA ARG A 136 -1.03 -7.09 -12.02
C ARG A 136 -0.57 -6.31 -13.24
N THR A 137 0.48 -5.52 -13.05
CA THR A 137 1.20 -4.82 -14.13
C THR A 137 2.53 -5.50 -14.39
N ARG A 138 2.84 -5.72 -15.67
CA ARG A 138 4.12 -6.19 -16.13
C ARG A 138 4.73 -5.19 -17.11
N VAL A 139 5.96 -4.73 -16.83
CA VAL A 139 6.67 -3.79 -17.68
C VAL A 139 7.83 -4.46 -18.41
N PHE A 140 8.02 -4.10 -19.67
CA PHE A 140 9.13 -4.50 -20.51
C PHE A 140 10.08 -3.30 -20.67
N PHE A 141 11.36 -3.55 -20.63
CA PHE A 141 12.35 -2.48 -20.64
C PHE A 141 13.63 -2.91 -21.34
N ASN A 142 14.37 -1.96 -21.85
CA ASN A 142 15.66 -2.19 -22.47
C ASN A 142 16.81 -2.15 -21.42
N ARG A 143 18.00 -2.50 -21.84
CA ARG A 143 19.21 -2.53 -20.99
C ARG A 143 19.55 -1.18 -20.32
N ARG A 144 18.97 -0.05 -20.78
CA ARG A 144 19.17 1.28 -20.22
C ARG A 144 18.09 1.69 -19.21
N GLY A 145 17.19 0.76 -18.86
CA GLY A 145 16.08 1.01 -17.96
C GLY A 145 14.92 1.81 -18.57
N ALA A 146 14.92 2.01 -19.90
CA ALA A 146 13.78 2.63 -20.57
C ALA A 146 12.67 1.61 -20.73
N ILE A 147 11.50 1.90 -20.17
CA ILE A 147 10.27 1.13 -20.37
C ILE A 147 9.86 1.29 -21.84
N THR A 148 9.52 0.19 -22.49
CA THR A 148 9.12 0.11 -23.88
C THR A 148 7.69 -0.37 -24.05
N GLU A 149 7.15 -1.08 -23.06
CA GLU A 149 5.81 -1.64 -23.04
C GLU A 149 5.40 -1.92 -21.60
N GLY A 150 4.09 -1.93 -21.33
CA GLY A 150 3.58 -2.37 -20.04
C GLY A 150 2.14 -2.87 -20.15
N ASP A 151 1.94 -4.10 -19.70
CA ASP A 151 0.65 -4.77 -19.69
C ASP A 151 0.02 -4.71 -18.31
N ILE A 152 -1.26 -4.32 -18.25
CA ILE A 152 -2.07 -4.29 -17.03
C ILE A 152 -3.19 -5.33 -17.18
N VAL A 153 -3.25 -6.29 -16.26
CA VAL A 153 -4.34 -7.26 -16.21
C VAL A 153 -5.11 -7.09 -14.90
N LEU A 154 -6.37 -6.73 -14.99
CA LEU A 154 -7.30 -6.88 -13.87
C LEU A 154 -7.60 -8.36 -13.69
N ASN A 155 -7.58 -8.85 -12.46
CA ASN A 155 -7.78 -10.26 -12.18
C ASN A 155 -9.25 -10.68 -12.50
N PRO A 156 -9.50 -11.56 -13.48
CA PRO A 156 -10.85 -11.94 -13.89
C PRO A 156 -11.62 -12.71 -12.80
N LEU A 157 -10.96 -13.18 -11.74
CA LEU A 157 -11.57 -13.86 -10.59
C LEU A 157 -12.04 -12.89 -9.51
N GLN A 158 -11.80 -11.59 -9.67
CA GLN A 158 -12.20 -10.56 -8.74
C GLN A 158 -13.41 -9.75 -9.23
N GLN A 159 -14.00 -9.00 -8.29
CA GLN A 159 -15.13 -8.12 -8.57
C GLN A 159 -14.71 -6.66 -8.39
N PHE A 160 -15.06 -5.82 -9.36
CA PHE A 160 -14.73 -4.40 -9.38
C PHE A 160 -15.98 -3.53 -9.44
N SER A 161 -15.95 -2.39 -8.77
CA SER A 161 -17.00 -1.37 -8.88
C SER A 161 -16.37 0.03 -8.87
N THR A 162 -17.16 1.04 -9.23
CA THR A 162 -16.75 2.47 -9.15
C THR A 162 -17.54 3.26 -8.10
N ASP A 163 -18.48 2.61 -7.44
CA ASP A 163 -19.44 3.20 -6.50
C ASP A 163 -19.28 2.74 -5.03
N GLY A 164 -18.22 2.00 -4.72
CA GLY A 164 -17.96 1.51 -3.37
C GLY A 164 -18.80 0.29 -2.96
N THR A 165 -19.37 -0.46 -3.91
CA THR A 165 -20.14 -1.70 -3.61
C THR A 165 -19.31 -2.63 -2.72
N TYR A 166 -19.90 -3.04 -1.59
CA TYR A 166 -19.25 -3.88 -0.57
C TYR A 166 -18.64 -5.17 -1.16
N GLY A 167 -17.43 -5.50 -0.73
CA GLY A 167 -16.70 -6.71 -1.11
C GLY A 167 -16.03 -6.67 -2.48
N THR A 168 -16.27 -5.62 -3.29
CA THR A 168 -15.56 -5.40 -4.56
C THR A 168 -14.27 -4.61 -4.37
N PHE A 169 -13.36 -4.66 -5.33
CA PHE A 169 -12.27 -3.68 -5.40
C PHE A 169 -12.76 -2.39 -6.04
N ASP A 170 -12.27 -1.25 -5.54
CA ASP A 170 -12.49 0.03 -6.21
C ASP A 170 -11.66 0.09 -7.49
N LEU A 171 -12.35 0.19 -8.63
CA LEU A 171 -11.72 0.13 -9.94
C LEU A 171 -10.75 1.29 -10.18
N GLU A 172 -11.10 2.50 -9.73
CA GLU A 172 -10.25 3.69 -9.90
C GLU A 172 -8.98 3.60 -9.05
N THR A 173 -9.08 3.15 -7.80
CA THR A 173 -7.92 2.87 -6.94
C THR A 173 -7.01 1.82 -7.57
N THR A 174 -7.60 0.70 -8.04
CA THR A 174 -6.83 -0.38 -8.70
C THR A 174 -6.11 0.13 -9.95
N LEU A 175 -6.80 0.84 -10.82
CA LEU A 175 -6.19 1.40 -12.04
C LEU A 175 -5.10 2.43 -11.71
N SER A 176 -5.31 3.28 -10.70
CA SER A 176 -4.30 4.26 -10.28
C SER A 176 -3.03 3.56 -9.76
N HIS A 177 -3.17 2.48 -9.00
CA HIS A 177 -2.05 1.66 -8.53
C HIS A 177 -1.29 1.03 -9.70
N GLU A 178 -2.00 0.34 -10.60
CA GLU A 178 -1.38 -0.35 -11.74
C GLU A 178 -0.71 0.62 -12.72
N ILE A 179 -1.28 1.80 -12.94
CA ILE A 179 -0.64 2.87 -13.73
C ILE A 179 0.65 3.35 -13.05
N GLY A 180 0.69 3.42 -11.73
CA GLY A 180 1.93 3.68 -10.99
C GLY A 180 3.02 2.66 -11.34
N HIS A 181 2.70 1.37 -11.39
CA HIS A 181 3.63 0.32 -11.84
C HIS A 181 4.01 0.48 -13.32
N LEU A 182 3.05 0.82 -14.17
CA LEU A 182 3.29 1.12 -15.58
C LEU A 182 4.31 2.26 -15.75
N LEU A 183 4.31 3.23 -14.83
CA LEU A 183 5.27 4.33 -14.79
C LEU A 183 6.63 3.94 -14.19
N GLY A 184 6.79 2.72 -13.69
CA GLY A 184 8.02 2.22 -13.09
C GLY A 184 8.12 2.36 -11.58
N LEU A 185 7.04 2.76 -10.89
CA LEU A 185 6.99 2.82 -9.44
C LEU A 185 6.94 1.41 -8.84
N LYS A 186 7.57 1.25 -7.69
CA LYS A 186 7.50 0.05 -6.86
C LYS A 186 6.45 0.21 -5.77
N HIS A 187 6.12 -0.88 -5.09
CA HIS A 187 5.30 -0.81 -3.90
C HIS A 187 5.91 0.12 -2.85
N SER A 188 5.04 0.72 -2.07
CA SER A 188 5.35 1.62 -0.97
C SER A 188 5.07 0.93 0.37
N ALA A 189 5.98 1.09 1.34
CA ALA A 189 5.74 0.66 2.72
C ALA A 189 4.80 1.60 3.50
N VAL A 190 4.35 2.69 2.88
CA VAL A 190 3.40 3.66 3.48
C VAL A 190 1.99 3.13 3.27
N THR A 191 1.32 2.74 4.36
CA THR A 191 0.00 2.08 4.31
C THR A 191 -1.08 2.90 3.59
N GLY A 192 -1.02 4.24 3.67
CA GLY A 192 -1.97 5.13 2.99
C GLY A 192 -1.58 5.53 1.56
N SER A 193 -0.46 5.05 1.02
CA SER A 193 0.01 5.30 -0.34
C SER A 193 -0.88 4.60 -1.37
N ILE A 194 -1.08 5.21 -2.55
CA ILE A 194 -1.71 4.51 -3.67
C ILE A 194 -0.87 3.30 -4.11
N MET A 195 0.46 3.39 -3.92
CA MET A 195 1.38 2.30 -4.21
C MET A 195 1.58 1.33 -3.05
N ALA A 196 0.71 1.34 -2.01
CA ALA A 196 0.76 0.32 -0.96
C ALA A 196 0.59 -1.09 -1.56
N GLU A 197 1.32 -2.07 -1.01
CA GLU A 197 1.33 -3.45 -1.53
C GLU A 197 -0.08 -4.08 -1.64
N ARG A 198 -1.00 -3.65 -0.79
CA ARG A 198 -2.37 -4.18 -0.73
C ARG A 198 -3.39 -3.10 -1.02
N ILE A 199 -4.32 -3.42 -1.92
CA ILE A 199 -5.51 -2.61 -2.18
C ILE A 199 -6.66 -3.25 -1.39
N PRO A 200 -7.30 -2.52 -0.47
CA PRO A 200 -8.44 -3.04 0.30
C PRO A 200 -9.68 -3.19 -0.59
N ARG A 201 -10.59 -4.06 -0.15
CA ARG A 201 -11.93 -4.13 -0.75
C ARG A 201 -12.82 -3.03 -0.19
N ASN A 202 -13.81 -2.64 -0.97
CA ASN A 202 -14.88 -1.76 -0.51
C ASN A 202 -15.63 -2.39 0.66
N GLY A 203 -15.79 -1.62 1.74
CA GLY A 203 -16.40 -2.10 2.99
C GLY A 203 -15.39 -2.57 4.04
N ASP A 204 -14.13 -2.79 3.68
CA ASP A 204 -13.03 -2.74 4.63
C ASP A 204 -12.91 -1.30 5.16
N SER A 205 -12.26 -1.10 6.30
CA SER A 205 -12.29 0.20 7.05
C SER A 205 -11.98 1.44 6.22
N TYR A 206 -11.40 1.28 5.04
CA TYR A 206 -11.19 2.32 4.05
C TYR A 206 -10.98 1.74 2.64
N ALA A 207 -11.80 2.16 1.69
CA ALA A 207 -11.52 1.98 0.27
C ALA A 207 -10.41 2.94 -0.16
N GLY A 208 -9.21 2.46 -0.37
CA GLY A 208 -7.96 3.14 -0.72
C GLY A 208 -7.99 4.58 -1.26
N SER A 209 -6.86 5.24 -1.33
CA SER A 209 -6.76 6.55 -2.00
C SER A 209 -6.91 6.37 -3.51
N ARG A 210 -7.72 7.21 -4.16
CA ARG A 210 -7.79 7.28 -5.64
C ARG A 210 -6.73 8.20 -6.23
N VAL A 211 -6.01 8.92 -5.38
CA VAL A 211 -5.00 9.91 -5.79
C VAL A 211 -3.66 9.61 -5.15
N PRO A 212 -2.55 9.88 -5.86
CA PRO A 212 -1.21 9.74 -5.31
C PRO A 212 -1.02 10.58 -4.04
N THR A 213 -0.37 10.00 -3.05
CA THR A 213 0.05 10.68 -1.83
C THR A 213 1.37 11.42 -2.05
N GLU A 214 1.80 12.25 -1.08
CA GLU A 214 3.10 12.93 -1.20
C GLU A 214 4.28 11.94 -1.31
N ALA A 215 4.17 10.76 -0.68
CA ALA A 215 5.18 9.70 -0.81
C ALA A 215 5.22 9.11 -2.24
N ASP A 216 4.08 8.96 -2.89
CA ASP A 216 4.00 8.53 -4.29
C ASP A 216 4.56 9.61 -5.23
N LEU A 217 4.23 10.88 -4.97
CA LEU A 217 4.72 12.02 -5.73
C LEU A 217 6.26 12.15 -5.63
N ALA A 218 6.85 11.88 -4.46
CA ALA A 218 8.30 11.88 -4.31
C ALA A 218 8.94 10.80 -5.19
N MET A 219 8.37 9.60 -5.27
CA MET A 219 8.87 8.54 -6.16
C MET A 219 8.78 8.96 -7.64
N VAL A 220 7.69 9.62 -8.04
CA VAL A 220 7.53 10.15 -9.40
C VAL A 220 8.56 11.22 -9.70
N ARG A 221 8.73 12.20 -8.81
CA ARG A 221 9.73 13.27 -8.96
C ARG A 221 11.16 12.71 -9.06
N ASP A 222 11.47 11.65 -8.33
CA ASP A 222 12.77 10.98 -8.42
C ASP A 222 13.02 10.31 -9.77
N LEU A 223 11.97 9.79 -10.43
CA LEU A 223 12.06 9.11 -11.73
C LEU A 223 12.02 10.08 -12.92
N TYR A 224 11.13 11.07 -12.85
CA TYR A 224 10.78 11.92 -14.00
C TYR A 224 11.24 13.37 -13.86
N GLY A 225 11.56 13.81 -12.64
CA GLY A 225 11.81 15.23 -12.35
C GLY A 225 10.50 16.03 -12.31
N ILE A 226 10.62 17.34 -12.25
CA ILE A 226 9.55 18.31 -12.50
C ILE A 226 10.03 19.21 -13.61
N GLU A 227 9.21 19.39 -14.65
CA GLU A 227 9.55 20.21 -15.79
C GLU A 227 9.64 21.68 -15.35
N GLY A 228 10.80 22.32 -15.61
CA GLY A 228 11.01 23.76 -15.37
C GLY A 228 11.59 24.14 -14.00
N ASP A 229 11.68 23.25 -13.02
CA ASP A 229 12.20 23.54 -11.68
C ASP A 229 13.51 22.80 -11.40
N SER A 230 14.40 23.43 -10.59
CA SER A 230 15.58 22.79 -9.99
C SER A 230 15.22 21.77 -8.89
N CYS A 231 13.99 21.30 -8.85
CA CYS A 231 13.57 20.21 -7.98
C CYS A 231 14.30 18.93 -8.45
N CYS A 232 14.73 18.05 -7.65
CA CYS A 232 14.47 17.88 -6.23
C CYS A 232 15.71 17.35 -5.56
N GLY A 233 15.82 17.53 -4.26
CA GLY A 233 16.93 16.99 -3.51
C GLY A 233 16.77 15.52 -3.14
N SER A 234 17.78 14.97 -2.50
CA SER A 234 17.76 13.58 -2.05
C SER A 234 18.48 13.40 -0.71
N VAL A 235 18.09 12.37 0.03
CA VAL A 235 18.86 11.86 1.17
C VAL A 235 19.30 10.45 0.86
N SER A 236 20.58 10.17 1.02
CA SER A 236 21.17 8.85 0.85
C SER A 236 22.02 8.48 2.06
N GLY A 237 22.38 7.21 2.18
CA GLY A 237 23.26 6.78 3.25
C GLY A 237 23.31 5.28 3.41
N ARG A 238 23.93 4.87 4.53
CA ARG A 238 24.00 3.48 4.92
C ARG A 238 23.52 3.28 6.34
N LEU A 239 22.60 2.34 6.51
CA LEU A 239 22.18 1.83 7.81
C LEU A 239 22.86 0.49 8.06
N SER A 240 23.49 0.32 9.22
CA SER A 240 24.26 -0.88 9.53
C SER A 240 23.77 -1.51 10.84
N LEU A 241 23.70 -2.84 10.86
CA LEU A 241 23.44 -3.65 12.06
C LEU A 241 24.75 -4.37 12.47
N PRO A 242 25.02 -4.56 13.76
CA PRO A 242 26.28 -5.17 14.24
C PRO A 242 26.50 -6.59 13.74
N THR A 243 25.44 -7.37 13.48
CA THR A 243 25.55 -8.82 13.33
C THR A 243 24.66 -9.45 12.28
N LYS A 244 23.84 -8.70 11.50
CA LYS A 244 22.79 -9.29 10.64
C LYS A 244 22.60 -8.55 9.33
N SER A 245 22.01 -9.28 8.36
CA SER A 245 21.44 -8.71 7.14
C SER A 245 20.42 -7.62 7.47
N VAL A 246 20.40 -6.56 6.69
CA VAL A 246 19.41 -5.47 6.79
C VAL A 246 18.17 -5.71 5.91
N LYS A 247 17.91 -6.96 5.53
CA LYS A 247 16.71 -7.33 4.76
C LYS A 247 15.43 -6.84 5.48
N GLY A 248 14.50 -6.27 4.74
CA GLY A 248 13.23 -5.76 5.27
C GLY A 248 13.39 -4.45 6.07
N LEU A 249 14.42 -3.67 5.77
CA LEU A 249 14.65 -2.37 6.36
C LEU A 249 14.07 -1.28 5.45
N SER A 250 13.06 -0.57 5.92
CA SER A 250 12.49 0.60 5.27
C SER A 250 12.95 1.88 5.94
N VAL A 251 13.05 2.95 5.14
CA VAL A 251 13.39 4.32 5.57
C VAL A 251 12.34 5.26 5.04
N TRP A 252 11.86 6.17 5.88
CA TRP A 252 10.92 7.20 5.44
C TRP A 252 11.29 8.57 5.98
N ALA A 253 10.79 9.60 5.31
CA ALA A 253 10.95 10.99 5.69
C ALA A 253 9.62 11.59 6.11
N GLU A 254 9.64 12.30 7.22
CA GLU A 254 8.52 13.09 7.72
C GLU A 254 8.88 14.58 7.66
N ASP A 255 7.91 15.41 7.24
CA ASP A 255 8.05 16.85 7.24
C ASP A 255 7.85 17.44 8.64
N PRO A 256 8.02 18.78 8.84
CA PRO A 256 7.84 19.42 10.16
C PRO A 256 6.42 19.28 10.74
N GLN A 257 5.42 18.93 9.93
CA GLN A 257 4.05 18.65 10.38
C GLN A 257 3.83 17.18 10.75
N GLY A 258 4.84 16.33 10.54
CA GLY A 258 4.81 14.89 10.76
C GLY A 258 4.15 14.10 9.64
N ARG A 259 3.94 14.70 8.46
CA ARG A 259 3.43 13.98 7.29
C ARG A 259 4.53 13.10 6.69
N VAL A 260 4.18 11.86 6.36
CA VAL A 260 5.06 10.99 5.60
C VAL A 260 5.09 11.48 4.16
N VAL A 261 6.25 11.92 3.69
CA VAL A 261 6.40 12.57 2.38
C VAL A 261 7.25 11.78 1.39
N ALA A 262 8.01 10.81 1.86
CA ALA A 262 8.79 9.92 1.00
C ALA A 262 9.22 8.66 1.74
N GLN A 263 9.52 7.61 1.02
CA GLN A 263 10.03 6.36 1.58
C GLN A 263 10.91 5.59 0.60
N THR A 264 11.70 4.65 1.11
CA THR A 264 12.48 3.70 0.32
C THR A 264 12.76 2.45 1.13
N GLU A 265 13.07 1.35 0.45
CA GLU A 265 13.68 0.18 1.08
C GLU A 265 15.20 0.26 0.97
N ALA A 266 15.90 -0.10 2.05
CA ALA A 266 17.33 -0.24 2.01
C ALA A 266 17.74 -1.54 1.30
N SER A 267 18.82 -1.49 0.55
CA SER A 267 19.46 -2.66 -0.06
C SER A 267 19.97 -3.65 1.00
N MET A 268 20.31 -4.86 0.59
CA MET A 268 20.80 -5.91 1.51
C MET A 268 22.06 -5.54 2.30
N ASP A 269 22.85 -4.57 1.80
CA ASP A 269 24.03 -4.02 2.48
C ASP A 269 23.72 -2.72 3.23
N GLY A 270 22.43 -2.35 3.35
CA GLY A 270 21.94 -1.21 4.12
C GLY A 270 22.01 0.13 3.43
N GLN A 271 22.36 0.20 2.16
CA GLN A 271 22.32 1.46 1.42
C GLN A 271 20.87 1.85 1.15
N PHE A 272 20.56 3.13 1.30
CA PHE A 272 19.27 3.69 0.97
C PHE A 272 19.42 5.02 0.22
N ARG A 273 18.40 5.37 -0.56
CA ARG A 273 18.26 6.67 -1.19
C ARG A 273 16.78 7.04 -1.29
N ILE A 274 16.42 8.17 -0.71
CA ILE A 274 15.14 8.83 -0.87
C ILE A 274 15.38 10.03 -1.78
N GLY A 275 14.78 10.04 -2.96
CA GLY A 275 14.83 11.16 -3.90
C GLY A 275 13.49 11.88 -4.01
N GLY A 276 13.41 12.85 -4.90
CA GLY A 276 12.17 13.60 -5.16
C GLY A 276 11.71 14.49 -4.00
N LEU A 277 12.61 14.85 -3.09
CA LEU A 277 12.32 15.69 -1.93
C LEU A 277 12.34 17.17 -2.32
N ALA A 278 11.26 17.88 -2.02
CA ALA A 278 11.20 19.34 -2.14
C ALA A 278 12.12 20.03 -1.11
N ASP A 279 12.37 21.31 -1.30
CA ASP A 279 13.15 22.11 -0.35
C ASP A 279 12.39 22.25 0.97
N ALA A 280 12.90 21.58 2.00
CA ALA A 280 12.34 21.59 3.35
C ALA A 280 13.31 20.94 4.36
N LYS A 281 12.91 20.98 5.63
CA LYS A 281 13.53 20.18 6.70
C LYS A 281 12.74 18.89 6.86
N TYR A 282 13.45 17.79 7.02
CA TYR A 282 12.87 16.45 7.19
C TYR A 282 13.47 15.77 8.41
N GLN A 283 12.69 14.92 9.06
CA GLN A 283 13.17 13.94 10.01
C GLN A 283 13.05 12.56 9.37
N LEU A 284 14.15 11.81 9.32
CA LEU A 284 14.15 10.47 8.77
C LEU A 284 14.07 9.44 9.89
N PHE A 285 13.33 8.39 9.59
CA PHE A 285 13.11 7.22 10.45
C PHE A 285 13.43 5.94 9.69
N TRP A 286 13.64 4.88 10.45
CA TRP A 286 13.81 3.54 9.91
C TRP A 286 12.90 2.54 10.63
N GLN A 287 12.50 1.50 9.93
CA GLN A 287 11.86 0.34 10.49
C GLN A 287 12.42 -0.91 9.85
N ARG A 288 12.73 -1.90 10.67
CA ARG A 288 13.02 -3.26 10.25
C ARG A 288 11.87 -4.15 10.66
N ARG A 289 11.38 -4.93 9.69
CA ARG A 289 10.41 -5.99 9.94
C ARG A 289 11.02 -7.32 9.54
N ASP A 290 10.93 -8.30 10.41
CA ASP A 290 11.23 -9.68 10.08
C ASP A 290 10.13 -10.60 10.62
N GLY A 291 10.20 -11.90 10.34
CA GLY A 291 9.17 -12.84 10.77
C GLY A 291 8.99 -12.94 12.29
N SER A 292 9.91 -12.40 13.10
CA SER A 292 9.86 -12.42 14.57
C SER A 292 9.24 -11.16 15.18
N GLY A 293 9.28 -10.02 14.49
CA GLY A 293 8.75 -8.76 15.01
C GLY A 293 9.23 -7.54 14.22
N SER A 294 9.28 -6.39 14.88
CA SER A 294 9.79 -5.17 14.29
C SER A 294 10.63 -4.36 15.27
N ALA A 295 11.51 -3.52 14.70
CA ALA A 295 12.21 -2.46 15.41
C ALA A 295 12.12 -1.18 14.60
N THR A 296 12.02 -0.04 15.26
CA THR A 296 11.95 1.28 14.62
C THR A 296 12.74 2.31 15.41
N GLY A 297 13.21 3.35 14.74
CA GLY A 297 13.91 4.45 15.35
C GLY A 297 14.24 5.56 14.37
N GLU A 298 14.92 6.58 14.87
CA GLU A 298 15.32 7.73 14.07
C GLU A 298 16.63 7.46 13.33
N VAL A 299 16.71 7.91 12.06
CA VAL A 299 17.97 8.05 11.32
C VAL A 299 18.62 9.39 11.68
N GLY A 300 17.88 10.48 11.52
CA GLY A 300 18.33 11.84 11.82
C GLY A 300 17.66 12.89 10.94
N PRO A 301 17.91 14.18 11.21
CA PRO A 301 17.39 15.29 10.44
C PRO A 301 18.14 15.46 9.12
N ALA A 302 17.43 15.92 8.09
CA ALA A 302 17.97 16.37 6.82
C ALA A 302 17.34 17.70 6.41
N ALA A 303 18.13 18.62 5.87
CA ALA A 303 17.63 19.85 5.28
C ALA A 303 17.98 19.85 3.80
N ILE A 304 16.96 19.94 2.96
CA ILE A 304 17.09 20.05 1.51
C ILE A 304 16.88 21.51 1.13
N SER A 305 17.78 22.04 0.32
CA SER A 305 17.69 23.34 -0.33
C SER A 305 18.37 23.27 -1.70
N ASP A 306 17.79 23.93 -2.68
CA ASP A 306 18.35 24.05 -4.05
C ASP A 306 18.67 22.67 -4.67
N GLY A 307 17.81 21.67 -4.44
CA GLY A 307 18.00 20.32 -4.97
C GLY A 307 19.19 19.54 -4.37
N ALA A 308 19.70 19.94 -3.21
CA ALA A 308 20.87 19.35 -2.59
C ALA A 308 20.70 17.86 -2.26
N SER A 309 21.83 17.15 -2.27
CA SER A 309 21.93 15.77 -1.77
C SER A 309 22.57 15.74 -0.39
N VAL A 310 21.88 15.10 0.58
CA VAL A 310 22.36 14.94 1.96
C VAL A 310 22.74 13.49 2.20
N THR A 311 23.82 13.25 2.95
CA THR A 311 24.24 11.90 3.33
C THR A 311 24.07 11.69 4.83
N LEU A 312 23.31 10.64 5.21
CA LEU A 312 23.07 10.22 6.59
C LEU A 312 23.44 8.75 6.78
N ASN A 313 24.46 8.50 7.59
CA ASN A 313 24.84 7.13 7.99
C ASN A 313 24.46 6.87 9.44
N LYS A 314 23.87 5.71 9.72
CA LYS A 314 23.45 5.33 11.07
C LYS A 314 23.80 3.88 11.38
N ARG A 315 24.42 3.67 12.55
CA ARG A 315 24.49 2.33 13.14
C ARG A 315 23.25 2.11 13.98
N LEU A 316 22.49 1.08 13.63
CA LEU A 316 21.26 0.71 14.32
C LEU A 316 21.61 -0.12 15.55
N SER A 317 20.94 0.13 16.67
CA SER A 317 21.21 -0.52 17.95
C SER A 317 20.13 -1.51 18.40
N ALA A 318 18.97 -1.49 17.75
CA ALA A 318 17.83 -2.28 18.18
C ALA A 318 17.73 -3.61 17.43
N ASP A 319 17.67 -4.70 18.15
CA ASP A 319 17.17 -5.97 17.62
C ASP A 319 15.63 -5.89 17.47
N PRO A 320 15.03 -6.60 16.50
CA PRO A 320 13.58 -6.69 16.42
C PRO A 320 13.01 -7.24 17.70
N ASN A 321 11.99 -6.55 18.22
CA ASN A 321 11.19 -7.00 19.36
C ASN A 321 10.03 -7.84 18.83
N ASP A 322 9.37 -8.58 19.73
CA ASP A 322 8.19 -9.37 19.41
C ASP A 322 6.92 -8.53 19.15
N ILE A 323 7.02 -7.19 19.21
CA ILE A 323 5.93 -6.26 18.92
C ILE A 323 5.88 -5.91 17.43
N SER A 324 4.70 -5.96 16.82
CA SER A 324 4.46 -5.45 15.47
C SER A 324 3.01 -5.07 15.25
N ILE A 325 2.75 -4.02 14.47
CA ILE A 325 1.41 -3.65 14.00
C ILE A 325 1.27 -4.15 12.58
N GLN A 326 0.18 -4.86 12.28
CA GLN A 326 -0.15 -5.39 10.96
C GLN A 326 -1.44 -4.79 10.41
N TYR A 327 -2.39 -4.48 11.29
CA TYR A 327 -3.73 -4.03 10.94
C TYR A 327 -4.11 -2.79 11.73
N ILE A 328 -4.90 -1.94 11.10
CA ILE A 328 -5.54 -0.78 11.74
C ILE A 328 -6.97 -0.67 11.23
N GLY A 329 -7.88 -0.13 12.04
CA GLY A 329 -9.25 0.14 11.58
C GLY A 329 -10.03 1.01 12.53
N LEU A 330 -11.23 1.40 12.12
CA LEU A 330 -12.17 2.16 12.93
C LEU A 330 -13.20 1.21 13.57
N ASN A 331 -13.70 1.59 14.75
CA ASN A 331 -14.83 0.91 15.39
C ASN A 331 -14.67 -0.62 15.48
N LEU A 332 -13.50 -1.10 15.89
CA LEU A 332 -13.17 -2.52 16.04
C LEU A 332 -13.22 -3.34 14.74
N GLN A 333 -12.98 -2.71 13.59
CA GLN A 333 -12.88 -3.36 12.30
C GLN A 333 -11.45 -3.23 11.76
N PRO A 334 -10.48 -4.02 12.25
CA PRO A 334 -9.10 -3.95 11.78
C PRO A 334 -8.99 -4.44 10.33
N GLY A 335 -8.27 -3.68 9.52
CA GLY A 335 -7.93 -3.98 8.15
C GLY A 335 -6.45 -3.69 7.88
N ASP A 336 -5.98 -3.98 6.69
CA ASP A 336 -4.60 -3.75 6.24
C ASP A 336 -4.40 -2.39 5.52
N ALA A 337 -5.45 -1.57 5.47
CA ALA A 337 -5.42 -0.23 4.90
C ALA A 337 -5.36 0.87 5.98
N ALA A 338 -4.86 2.03 5.60
CA ALA A 338 -4.88 3.22 6.47
C ALA A 338 -6.32 3.64 6.79
N VAL A 339 -6.52 4.25 7.94
CA VAL A 339 -7.82 4.82 8.32
C VAL A 339 -7.90 6.30 7.95
N VAL A 340 -9.09 6.73 7.50
CA VAL A 340 -9.34 8.14 7.18
C VAL A 340 -10.00 8.84 8.35
N VAL A 341 -9.41 9.97 8.72
CA VAL A 341 -9.91 10.85 9.76
C VAL A 341 -10.09 12.28 9.22
N ARG A 342 -10.88 13.08 9.90
CA ARG A 342 -11.10 14.50 9.55
C ARG A 342 -10.64 15.39 10.69
N PRO A 343 -10.13 16.62 10.41
CA PRO A 343 -9.76 17.58 11.42
C PRO A 343 -10.90 17.87 12.41
N GLY A 344 -10.54 18.08 13.68
CA GLY A 344 -11.48 18.43 14.74
C GLY A 344 -12.44 17.32 15.16
N ARG A 345 -12.09 16.05 14.92
CA ARG A 345 -12.96 14.89 15.22
C ARG A 345 -12.28 13.90 16.15
N GLN A 346 -13.12 13.12 16.82
CA GLN A 346 -12.70 11.99 17.66
C GLN A 346 -13.09 10.68 17.02
N TYR A 347 -12.26 9.66 17.23
CA TYR A 347 -12.45 8.31 16.68
C TYR A 347 -12.02 7.27 17.70
N SER A 348 -12.54 6.07 17.58
CA SER A 348 -11.98 4.87 18.21
C SER A 348 -11.27 4.07 17.13
N ILE A 349 -9.96 3.91 17.25
CA ILE A 349 -9.19 3.05 16.37
C ILE A 349 -8.89 1.73 17.05
N CYS A 350 -8.79 0.69 16.25
CA CYS A 350 -8.29 -0.61 16.64
C CYS A 350 -7.01 -0.89 15.90
N ILE A 351 -5.96 -1.31 16.58
CA ILE A 351 -4.72 -1.81 15.99
C ILE A 351 -4.51 -3.25 16.39
N ALA A 352 -4.06 -4.07 15.44
CA ALA A 352 -3.84 -5.49 15.67
C ALA A 352 -2.49 -5.95 15.07
N GLY A 353 -1.89 -6.99 15.71
CA GLY A 353 -0.58 -7.48 15.34
C GLY A 353 -0.03 -8.49 16.33
N ARG A 354 1.24 -8.34 16.70
CA ARG A 354 1.89 -9.18 17.72
C ARG A 354 2.37 -8.34 18.89
N GLY A 355 2.32 -8.91 20.09
CA GLY A 355 2.87 -8.31 21.29
C GLY A 355 2.24 -6.98 21.69
N LEU A 356 1.03 -6.69 21.22
CA LEU A 356 0.34 -5.42 21.48
C LEU A 356 -0.36 -5.38 22.83
N SER A 357 -0.64 -6.52 23.46
CA SER A 357 -1.33 -6.60 24.75
C SER A 357 -0.64 -5.83 25.89
N GLY A 358 0.68 -5.62 25.78
CA GLY A 358 1.47 -4.82 26.75
C GLY A 358 1.65 -3.34 26.39
N THR A 359 0.98 -2.86 25.33
CA THR A 359 1.09 -1.46 24.89
C THR A 359 0.52 -0.52 25.93
N ASN A 360 1.28 0.49 26.29
CA ASN A 360 0.89 1.53 27.25
C ASN A 360 0.93 2.94 26.64
N SER A 361 1.45 3.08 25.44
CA SER A 361 1.49 4.35 24.71
C SER A 361 1.21 4.13 23.24
N VAL A 362 0.34 4.96 22.68
CA VAL A 362 0.11 5.12 21.24
C VAL A 362 0.34 6.59 20.91
N THR A 363 1.17 6.84 19.92
CA THR A 363 1.50 8.21 19.48
C THR A 363 1.46 8.30 17.95
N PHE A 364 1.51 9.51 17.43
CA PHE A 364 1.48 9.77 15.99
C PHE A 364 2.68 10.64 15.59
N SER A 365 3.02 10.62 14.32
CA SER A 365 4.06 11.48 13.76
C SER A 365 3.71 12.97 13.86
N SER A 366 2.41 13.32 13.88
CA SER A 366 1.94 14.68 14.16
C SER A 366 1.54 14.86 15.62
N LYS A 367 1.95 15.98 16.19
CA LYS A 367 1.52 16.40 17.53
C LYS A 367 0.06 16.88 17.59
N LEU A 368 -0.58 17.06 16.42
CA LEU A 368 -1.98 17.48 16.28
C LEU A 368 -2.94 16.27 16.17
N ILE A 369 -2.41 15.07 16.34
CA ILE A 369 -3.20 13.83 16.46
C ILE A 369 -2.85 13.21 17.81
N HIS A 370 -3.85 13.11 18.69
CA HIS A 370 -3.66 12.71 20.07
C HIS A 370 -4.31 11.37 20.35
N ALA A 371 -3.64 10.50 21.09
CA ALA A 371 -4.24 9.29 21.66
C ALA A 371 -4.51 9.51 23.15
N ASP A 372 -5.65 9.05 23.63
CA ASP A 372 -5.93 8.95 25.06
C ASP A 372 -5.35 7.64 25.60
N ALA A 373 -4.21 7.74 26.27
CA ALA A 373 -3.53 6.58 26.84
C ALA A 373 -4.38 5.82 27.89
N THR A 374 -5.35 6.50 28.51
CA THR A 374 -6.25 5.86 29.51
C THR A 374 -7.33 5.00 28.85
N SER A 375 -7.58 5.22 27.56
CA SER A 375 -8.55 4.49 26.75
C SER A 375 -7.99 3.21 26.13
N ILE A 376 -6.68 2.95 26.23
CA ILE A 376 -6.05 1.75 25.65
C ILE A 376 -6.65 0.50 26.32
N THR A 377 -7.37 -0.29 25.52
CA THR A 377 -8.08 -1.47 25.99
C THR A 377 -7.76 -2.68 25.11
N PRO A 378 -7.29 -3.80 25.67
CA PRO A 378 -7.10 -5.04 24.92
C PRO A 378 -8.43 -5.48 24.28
N GLN A 379 -8.34 -6.02 23.06
CA GLN A 379 -9.46 -6.57 22.31
C GLN A 379 -9.20 -8.04 21.98
N ASP A 380 -10.22 -8.85 22.03
CA ASP A 380 -10.17 -10.27 21.65
C ASP A 380 -11.06 -10.50 20.41
N PHE A 381 -10.44 -10.82 19.29
CA PHE A 381 -11.13 -11.18 18.05
C PHE A 381 -11.20 -12.70 17.84
N GLY A 382 -10.87 -13.50 18.87
CA GLY A 382 -10.88 -14.96 18.78
C GLY A 382 -9.80 -15.55 17.88
N GLN A 383 -8.78 -14.76 17.52
CA GLN A 383 -7.65 -15.15 16.68
C GLN A 383 -6.33 -15.05 17.47
N LYS A 384 -5.27 -15.67 16.95
CA LYS A 384 -3.92 -15.57 17.54
C LYS A 384 -3.24 -14.23 17.23
N VAL A 385 -3.99 -13.15 17.25
CA VAL A 385 -3.51 -11.79 16.94
C VAL A 385 -3.86 -10.91 18.13
N ASP A 386 -2.86 -10.28 18.72
CA ASP A 386 -3.10 -9.30 19.78
C ASP A 386 -3.72 -8.04 19.17
N ALA A 387 -4.71 -7.49 19.83
CA ALA A 387 -5.35 -6.27 19.41
C ALA A 387 -5.63 -5.34 20.59
N ILE A 388 -5.59 -4.05 20.33
CA ILE A 388 -6.00 -3.01 21.28
C ILE A 388 -6.87 -1.98 20.57
N SER A 389 -7.81 -1.40 21.31
CA SER A 389 -8.50 -0.19 20.88
C SER A 389 -7.98 1.02 21.64
N VAL A 390 -8.05 2.19 21.03
CA VAL A 390 -7.66 3.46 21.63
C VAL A 390 -8.48 4.60 21.06
N ALA A 391 -8.93 5.52 21.93
CA ALA A 391 -9.57 6.75 21.49
C ALA A 391 -8.51 7.75 20.99
N ILE A 392 -8.79 8.37 19.86
CA ILE A 392 -7.93 9.38 19.28
C ILE A 392 -8.72 10.65 18.97
N ALA A 393 -8.05 11.79 19.00
CA ALA A 393 -8.59 13.08 18.59
C ALA A 393 -7.64 13.76 17.59
N THR A 394 -8.22 14.48 16.65
CA THR A 394 -7.48 15.31 15.70
C THR A 394 -7.80 16.77 15.97
N ASP A 395 -6.80 17.63 16.01
CA ASP A 395 -6.99 19.07 16.11
C ASP A 395 -7.57 19.64 14.81
N THR A 396 -8.23 20.80 14.89
CA THR A 396 -8.78 21.51 13.71
C THR A 396 -7.71 21.92 12.70
N ASP A 397 -6.49 22.15 13.17
CA ASP A 397 -5.38 22.69 12.38
C ASP A 397 -4.51 21.61 11.74
N VAL A 398 -4.78 20.32 12.01
CA VAL A 398 -4.05 19.22 11.39
C VAL A 398 -4.22 19.28 9.87
N LYS A 399 -3.10 19.26 9.15
CA LYS A 399 -3.12 19.40 7.69
C LYS A 399 -3.50 18.08 7.01
N PRO A 400 -4.18 18.13 5.87
CA PRO A 400 -4.37 16.94 5.04
C PRO A 400 -3.03 16.26 4.71
N GLY A 401 -3.02 14.94 4.77
CA GLY A 401 -1.81 14.15 4.50
C GLY A 401 -1.83 12.79 5.18
N VAL A 402 -0.71 12.11 5.09
CA VAL A 402 -0.54 10.75 5.60
C VAL A 402 0.40 10.78 6.81
N TYR A 403 0.01 10.13 7.91
CA TYR A 403 0.70 10.18 9.19
C TYR A 403 0.96 8.78 9.73
N SER A 404 2.10 8.60 10.38
CA SER A 404 2.48 7.33 11.01
C SER A 404 1.88 7.20 12.41
N LEU A 405 1.63 5.96 12.81
CA LEU A 405 1.24 5.57 14.16
C LEU A 405 2.37 4.76 14.79
N TYR A 406 2.63 5.01 16.07
CA TYR A 406 3.61 4.29 16.88
C TYR A 406 2.93 3.67 18.09
N ALA A 407 3.29 2.43 18.40
CA ALA A 407 2.91 1.77 19.66
C ALA A 407 4.16 1.41 20.44
N GLU A 408 4.12 1.64 21.75
CA GLU A 408 5.23 1.39 22.68
C GLU A 408 4.76 0.67 23.91
N ARG A 409 5.56 -0.29 24.40
CA ARG A 409 5.37 -1.01 25.65
C ARG A 409 6.21 -0.41 26.76
N ARG A 410 5.90 -0.76 28.02
CA ARG A 410 6.65 -0.31 29.22
C ARG A 410 8.12 -0.73 29.21
N ASP A 411 8.48 -1.80 28.53
CA ASP A 411 9.86 -2.29 28.38
C ASP A 411 10.69 -1.49 27.36
N GLY A 412 10.08 -0.45 26.73
CA GLY A 412 10.71 0.35 25.69
C GLY A 412 10.62 -0.25 24.27
N SER A 413 9.99 -1.43 24.12
CA SER A 413 9.74 -2.03 22.81
C SER A 413 8.79 -1.14 22.01
N ARG A 414 9.19 -0.76 20.80
CA ARG A 414 8.45 0.18 19.94
C ARG A 414 8.32 -0.36 18.53
N THR A 415 7.15 -0.13 17.95
CA THR A 415 6.85 -0.43 16.55
C THR A 415 6.15 0.75 15.87
N ALA A 416 6.16 0.79 14.54
CA ALA A 416 5.45 1.78 13.75
C ALA A 416 4.52 1.11 12.73
N LEU A 417 3.42 1.78 12.39
CA LEU A 417 2.68 1.56 11.16
C LEU A 417 2.76 2.85 10.35
N VAL A 418 3.63 2.82 9.34
CA VAL A 418 3.97 4.01 8.55
C VAL A 418 2.79 4.38 7.66
N GLY A 419 2.32 5.62 7.77
CA GLY A 419 1.20 6.10 6.98
C GLY A 419 -0.15 5.50 7.33
N ALA A 420 -0.34 5.10 8.59
CA ALA A 420 -1.56 4.46 9.10
C ALA A 420 -2.80 5.34 9.12
N ILE A 421 -2.61 6.67 9.18
CA ILE A 421 -3.68 7.65 9.28
C ILE A 421 -3.64 8.58 8.08
N ILE A 422 -4.77 8.70 7.39
CA ILE A 422 -4.98 9.70 6.34
C ILE A 422 -5.89 10.79 6.90
N VAL A 423 -5.37 12.01 7.01
CA VAL A 423 -6.20 13.18 7.29
C VAL A 423 -6.75 13.69 5.96
N ALA A 424 -8.06 13.55 5.77
CA ALA A 424 -8.76 14.06 4.59
C ALA A 424 -8.98 15.57 4.67
N LYS A 425 -9.21 16.19 3.49
CA LYS A 425 -9.60 17.60 3.37
C LYS A 425 -10.98 17.87 3.98
#